data_002378360dbf520be6710eb2dc27fdfa
#
_entry.id   002378360dbf520be6710eb2dc27fdfa
#
_cell.length_a   1.000
_cell.length_b   1.000
_cell.length_c   1.000
_cell.angle_alpha   90.00
_cell.angle_beta   90.00
_cell.angle_gamma   90.00
#
_symmetry.space_group_name_H-M   'P 1'
#
loop_
_entity.id
_entity.type
_entity.pdbx_description
1 polymer ?
#
loop_
_entity_poly.entity_id
_entity_poly.type
_entity_poly.pdbx_seq_one_letter_code
_entity_poly.pdbx_strand_id
1 'polypeptide(L)'
;MSTIQEQGTMNLGGGLISPDPIGLLGSLNIYLYVINPIMWVDPFGLASSYLFRGDDNYNGGSVGKPLGSSADINTPWDHVRKEDNKTSIFTSFATTRKSTKKFTSENNVSKVSLSDLNNLQKEGVIKVYSSDDVAEMMKNHPDKRIRKDANNVKQIMKKNNEVLIEGEIPESVIKCGK
;
A
#
# COMPACT_ATOMS: atom_id res chain seq x y z
N MET A 1 -17.80 -4.52 -57.12
CA MET A 1 -17.28 -3.47 -56.20
C MET A 1 -16.70 -4.18 -54.99
N SER A 2 -15.40 -4.31 -54.97
CA SER A 2 -14.68 -5.04 -53.89
C SER A 2 -14.31 -4.03 -52.81
N THR A 3 -14.82 -4.21 -51.65
CA THR A 3 -14.43 -3.46 -50.46
C THR A 3 -13.13 -4.04 -49.92
N ILE A 4 -12.04 -3.30 -50.05
CA ILE A 4 -10.75 -3.63 -49.47
C ILE A 4 -10.87 -3.33 -47.97
N GLN A 5 -10.78 -4.37 -47.15
CA GLN A 5 -10.54 -4.20 -45.70
C GLN A 5 -9.04 -3.94 -45.52
N GLU A 6 -8.69 -2.73 -45.09
CA GLU A 6 -7.31 -2.45 -44.66
C GLU A 6 -7.11 -3.11 -43.30
N GLN A 7 -6.33 -4.18 -43.30
CA GLN A 7 -5.79 -4.75 -42.07
C GLN A 7 -4.62 -3.87 -41.61
N GLY A 8 -4.73 -3.29 -40.41
CA GLY A 8 -3.67 -2.54 -39.78
C GLY A 8 -2.43 -3.40 -39.55
N THR A 9 -1.30 -2.96 -40.06
CA THR A 9 0.00 -3.61 -39.88
C THR A 9 0.68 -3.12 -38.59
N MET A 10 1.24 -4.04 -37.84
CA MET A 10 2.13 -3.70 -36.71
C MET A 10 3.54 -3.45 -37.22
N ASN A 11 4.22 -2.44 -36.69
CA ASN A 11 5.64 -2.28 -36.92
C ASN A 11 6.47 -2.92 -35.81
N LEU A 12 7.73 -3.20 -36.05
CA LEU A 12 8.66 -3.88 -35.14
C LEU A 12 9.00 -3.12 -33.83
N GLY A 13 8.37 -1.96 -33.58
CA GLY A 13 8.55 -1.16 -32.35
C GLY A 13 7.47 -1.35 -31.30
N GLY A 14 6.49 -2.25 -31.50
CA GLY A 14 5.51 -2.62 -30.48
C GLY A 14 4.46 -1.56 -30.13
N GLY A 15 4.29 -0.51 -30.95
CA GLY A 15 3.24 0.49 -30.78
C GLY A 15 1.98 0.14 -31.58
N LEU A 16 0.79 0.36 -31.03
CA LEU A 16 -0.47 0.33 -31.76
C LEU A 16 -0.50 1.49 -32.75
N ILE A 17 -0.48 1.19 -34.05
CA ILE A 17 -0.54 2.17 -35.16
C ILE A 17 -1.96 2.37 -35.71
N SER A 18 -2.95 1.69 -35.14
CA SER A 18 -4.34 1.87 -35.56
C SER A 18 -5.14 2.49 -34.42
N PRO A 19 -5.89 3.59 -34.65
CA PRO A 19 -6.84 4.09 -33.69
C PRO A 19 -7.96 3.07 -33.48
N ASP A 20 -8.52 3.03 -32.27
CA ASP A 20 -9.66 2.22 -31.88
C ASP A 20 -10.75 2.31 -32.97
N PRO A 21 -11.25 1.20 -33.52
CA PRO A 21 -12.30 1.19 -34.52
C PRO A 21 -13.63 1.83 -34.07
N ILE A 22 -13.82 2.05 -32.76
CA ILE A 22 -14.98 2.76 -32.21
C ILE A 22 -14.77 4.28 -32.21
N GLY A 23 -13.54 4.76 -32.38
CA GLY A 23 -13.17 6.16 -32.51
C GLY A 23 -13.76 7.05 -31.41
N LEU A 24 -14.24 8.24 -31.80
CA LEU A 24 -14.79 9.26 -30.88
C LEU A 24 -16.12 8.88 -30.20
N LEU A 25 -16.77 7.78 -30.58
CA LEU A 25 -18.00 7.32 -29.94
C LEU A 25 -17.77 6.67 -28.56
N GLY A 26 -16.54 6.26 -28.26
CA GLY A 26 -16.17 5.66 -26.96
C GLY A 26 -15.86 6.69 -25.85
N SER A 27 -15.18 7.78 -26.18
CA SER A 27 -14.89 8.92 -25.27
C SER A 27 -14.07 9.98 -26.03
N LEU A 28 -14.27 11.25 -25.68
CA LEU A 28 -13.47 12.39 -26.15
C LEU A 28 -12.00 12.34 -25.68
N ASN A 29 -11.66 11.41 -24.80
CA ASN A 29 -10.31 11.24 -24.28
C ASN A 29 -9.87 9.79 -24.42
N ILE A 30 -9.11 9.49 -25.46
CA ILE A 30 -8.51 8.17 -25.73
C ILE A 30 -7.59 7.68 -24.59
N TYR A 31 -7.18 8.56 -23.68
CA TYR A 31 -6.39 8.23 -22.49
C TYR A 31 -7.25 7.91 -21.26
N LEU A 32 -8.58 8.11 -21.35
CA LEU A 32 -9.53 7.79 -20.27
C LEU A 32 -9.85 6.29 -20.18
N TYR A 33 -9.48 5.53 -21.19
CA TYR A 33 -9.70 4.06 -21.22
C TYR A 33 -8.76 3.29 -20.29
N VAL A 34 -7.70 3.92 -19.86
CA VAL A 34 -6.85 3.36 -18.80
C VAL A 34 -7.27 4.06 -17.51
N ILE A 35 -8.24 3.48 -16.79
CA ILE A 35 -8.48 3.81 -15.39
C ILE A 35 -7.14 3.62 -14.68
N ASN A 36 -6.42 4.71 -14.59
CA ASN A 36 -5.13 4.88 -13.94
C ASN A 36 -4.34 3.57 -13.79
N PRO A 37 -3.44 3.18 -14.74
CA PRO A 37 -2.69 1.92 -14.65
C PRO A 37 -1.87 1.82 -13.37
N ILE A 38 -1.66 2.93 -12.67
CA ILE A 38 -1.04 2.98 -11.35
C ILE A 38 -1.89 2.26 -10.29
N MET A 39 -3.22 2.14 -10.47
CA MET A 39 -4.07 1.32 -9.57
C MET A 39 -3.96 -0.19 -9.83
N TRP A 40 -3.36 -0.60 -10.96
CA TRP A 40 -3.13 -2.01 -11.32
C TRP A 40 -1.67 -2.45 -11.13
N VAL A 41 -0.77 -1.48 -10.93
CA VAL A 41 0.60 -1.77 -10.50
C VAL A 41 0.50 -2.09 -9.01
N ASP A 42 1.00 -3.25 -8.60
CA ASP A 42 1.21 -3.60 -7.20
C ASP A 42 1.90 -2.40 -6.50
N PRO A 43 1.16 -1.56 -5.76
CA PRO A 43 1.69 -0.30 -5.22
C PRO A 43 2.81 -0.55 -4.21
N PHE A 44 3.01 -1.81 -3.83
CA PHE A 44 3.99 -2.22 -2.85
C PHE A 44 5.15 -3.00 -3.48
N GLY A 45 5.08 -3.38 -4.78
CA GLY A 45 6.09 -4.22 -5.45
C GLY A 45 6.28 -5.56 -4.72
N LEU A 46 5.20 -6.09 -4.13
CA LEU A 46 5.24 -7.22 -3.24
C LEU A 46 4.95 -8.52 -4.00
N ALA A 47 5.92 -9.39 -4.06
CA ALA A 47 5.71 -10.76 -4.49
C ALA A 47 4.76 -11.55 -3.56
N SER A 48 4.38 -10.97 -2.41
CA SER A 48 3.48 -11.57 -1.42
C SER A 48 2.07 -10.98 -1.55
N SER A 49 1.07 -11.85 -1.62
CA SER A 49 -0.34 -11.46 -1.58
C SER A 49 -0.84 -11.08 -0.17
N TYR A 50 0.05 -11.02 0.81
CA TYR A 50 -0.28 -10.80 2.22
C TYR A 50 0.69 -9.84 2.89
N LEU A 51 0.18 -9.06 3.85
CA LEU A 51 1.00 -8.41 4.89
C LEU A 51 0.95 -9.24 6.17
N PHE A 52 2.03 -9.20 6.93
CA PHE A 52 2.24 -10.01 8.13
C PHE A 52 2.47 -9.11 9.35
N ARG A 53 1.90 -9.51 10.50
CA ARG A 53 2.13 -8.87 11.78
C ARG A 53 2.53 -9.91 12.82
N GLY A 54 3.64 -9.68 13.50
CA GLY A 54 4.05 -10.45 14.66
C GLY A 54 3.56 -9.77 15.94
N ASP A 55 2.83 -10.51 16.78
CA ASP A 55 2.33 -10.00 18.05
C ASP A 55 2.05 -11.16 19.00
N ASP A 56 2.94 -11.36 19.97
CA ASP A 56 2.83 -12.47 20.94
C ASP A 56 1.62 -12.35 21.86
N ASN A 57 1.05 -11.15 21.99
CA ASN A 57 -0.12 -10.87 22.79
C ASN A 57 -1.43 -10.91 21.99
N TYR A 58 -1.37 -11.14 20.68
CA TYR A 58 -2.58 -11.19 19.87
C TYR A 58 -3.35 -12.48 20.10
N ASN A 59 -4.54 -12.35 20.66
CA ASN A 59 -5.45 -13.46 21.00
C ASN A 59 -6.78 -13.44 20.21
N GLY A 60 -6.82 -12.70 19.12
CA GLY A 60 -8.02 -12.45 18.30
C GLY A 60 -8.52 -11.02 18.40
N GLY A 61 -9.53 -10.69 17.61
CA GLY A 61 -10.13 -9.36 17.54
C GLY A 61 -9.57 -8.49 16.42
N SER A 62 -10.06 -7.25 16.35
CA SER A 62 -9.59 -6.25 15.40
C SER A 62 -8.18 -5.75 15.73
N VAL A 63 -7.48 -5.22 14.74
CA VAL A 63 -6.12 -4.68 14.89
C VAL A 63 -6.07 -3.22 14.46
N GLY A 64 -5.46 -2.39 15.29
CA GLY A 64 -5.35 -0.95 15.07
C GLY A 64 -6.39 -0.16 15.86
N LYS A 65 -6.55 1.09 15.52
CA LYS A 65 -7.54 2.01 16.11
C LYS A 65 -8.37 2.64 15.00
N PRO A 66 -9.67 2.89 15.20
CA PRO A 66 -10.51 3.56 14.21
C PRO A 66 -9.86 4.86 13.69
N LEU A 67 -10.09 5.20 12.42
CA LEU A 67 -9.64 6.47 11.85
C LEU A 67 -10.17 7.65 12.68
N GLY A 68 -9.32 8.64 12.88
CA GLY A 68 -9.65 9.81 13.71
C GLY A 68 -9.46 9.61 15.21
N SER A 69 -9.00 8.42 15.66
CA SER A 69 -8.60 8.22 17.05
C SER A 69 -7.44 9.12 17.43
N SER A 70 -7.37 9.54 18.69
CA SER A 70 -6.23 10.27 19.23
C SER A 70 -5.18 9.33 19.81
N ALA A 71 -3.91 9.70 19.65
CA ALA A 71 -2.76 9.02 20.25
C ALA A 71 -1.59 10.00 20.40
N ASP A 72 -0.56 9.60 21.15
CA ASP A 72 0.65 10.41 21.34
C ASP A 72 1.40 10.61 20.03
N ILE A 73 1.39 9.56 19.19
CA ILE A 73 2.01 9.56 17.86
C ILE A 73 0.90 9.57 16.81
N ASN A 74 0.85 10.66 16.04
CA ASN A 74 -0.14 10.91 14.99
C ASN A 74 0.49 11.15 13.60
N THR A 75 1.80 10.97 13.47
CA THR A 75 2.50 11.04 12.20
C THR A 75 3.20 9.72 11.89
N PRO A 76 3.23 9.27 10.62
CA PRO A 76 3.85 7.99 10.28
C PRO A 76 5.36 7.96 10.53
N TRP A 77 6.07 9.07 10.34
CA TRP A 77 7.51 9.14 10.57
C TRP A 77 7.89 9.09 12.06
N ASP A 78 7.07 9.65 12.97
CA ASP A 78 7.30 9.52 14.41
C ASP A 78 7.03 8.09 14.89
N HIS A 79 6.05 7.39 14.27
CA HIS A 79 5.83 5.97 14.51
C HIS A 79 7.05 5.11 14.13
N VAL A 80 7.65 5.37 12.97
CA VAL A 80 8.86 4.65 12.50
C VAL A 80 10.07 4.88 13.41
N ARG A 81 10.20 6.09 13.96
CA ARG A 81 11.29 6.44 14.88
C ARG A 81 11.13 5.81 16.27
N LYS A 82 9.92 5.43 16.64
CA LYS A 82 9.50 4.88 17.95
C LYS A 82 10.16 5.56 19.15
N GLU A 83 9.35 6.30 19.88
CA GLU A 83 9.64 6.59 21.27
C GLU A 83 8.97 5.53 22.14
N ASP A 84 9.71 4.85 23.00
CA ASP A 84 9.20 3.86 23.93
C ASP A 84 8.07 4.46 24.81
N ASN A 85 7.06 3.65 25.08
CA ASN A 85 5.89 3.98 25.92
C ASN A 85 4.88 4.99 25.35
N LYS A 86 4.94 5.35 24.06
CA LYS A 86 3.91 6.17 23.41
C LYS A 86 2.91 5.34 22.63
N THR A 87 1.63 5.71 22.73
CA THR A 87 0.56 5.13 21.90
C THR A 87 0.58 5.73 20.50
N SER A 88 0.24 4.94 19.49
CA SER A 88 0.19 5.37 18.10
C SER A 88 -1.15 5.07 17.45
N ILE A 89 -1.53 5.89 16.47
CA ILE A 89 -2.67 5.61 15.58
C ILE A 89 -2.30 4.63 14.45
N PHE A 90 -1.01 4.39 14.24
CA PHE A 90 -0.50 3.50 13.20
C PHE A 90 -0.20 2.11 13.74
N THR A 91 -0.40 1.11 12.88
CA THR A 91 -0.04 -0.28 13.13
C THR A 91 0.97 -0.73 12.08
N SER A 92 2.09 -1.31 12.52
CA SER A 92 3.12 -1.84 11.64
C SER A 92 2.78 -3.24 11.15
N PHE A 93 2.92 -3.43 9.84
CA PHE A 93 2.90 -4.73 9.16
C PHE A 93 4.20 -4.92 8.39
N ALA A 94 4.55 -6.15 8.10
CA ALA A 94 5.71 -6.50 7.28
C ALA A 94 5.28 -7.14 5.96
N THR A 95 6.02 -6.87 4.90
CA THR A 95 5.79 -7.47 3.59
C THR A 95 6.25 -8.92 3.49
N THR A 96 7.05 -9.36 4.47
CA THR A 96 7.55 -10.74 4.55
C THR A 96 7.34 -11.31 5.95
N ARG A 97 6.95 -12.59 6.04
CA ARG A 97 6.83 -13.30 7.32
C ARG A 97 8.15 -13.32 8.10
N LYS A 98 9.29 -13.39 7.40
CA LYS A 98 10.62 -13.39 8.02
C LYS A 98 10.89 -12.12 8.84
N SER A 99 10.40 -10.99 8.41
CA SER A 99 10.60 -9.71 9.09
C SER A 99 9.85 -9.61 10.43
N THR A 100 8.82 -10.43 10.65
CA THR A 100 8.07 -10.45 11.91
C THR A 100 8.80 -11.19 13.03
N LYS A 101 9.81 -12.01 12.73
CA LYS A 101 10.55 -12.84 13.72
C LYS A 101 11.19 -12.05 14.86
N LYS A 102 11.39 -10.75 14.68
CA LYS A 102 11.91 -9.86 15.74
C LYS A 102 10.88 -9.50 16.80
N PHE A 103 9.58 -9.67 16.49
CA PHE A 103 8.47 -9.18 17.30
C PHE A 103 7.60 -10.30 17.86
N THR A 104 7.81 -11.55 17.43
CA THR A 104 7.01 -12.69 17.86
C THR A 104 7.73 -14.02 17.64
N SER A 105 7.28 -15.04 18.37
CA SER A 105 7.53 -16.44 18.04
C SER A 105 6.84 -16.81 16.71
N GLU A 106 7.31 -17.87 16.03
CA GLU A 106 6.79 -18.26 14.69
C GLU A 106 5.29 -18.58 14.64
N ASN A 107 4.68 -18.85 15.79
CA ASN A 107 3.27 -19.26 15.88
C ASN A 107 2.28 -18.10 16.06
N ASN A 108 2.76 -16.91 16.41
CA ASN A 108 1.91 -15.74 16.69
C ASN A 108 2.01 -14.68 15.58
N VAL A 109 1.96 -15.13 14.32
CA VAL A 109 1.95 -14.25 13.16
C VAL A 109 0.54 -14.19 12.56
N SER A 110 -0.08 -13.04 12.59
CA SER A 110 -1.28 -12.76 11.83
C SER A 110 -0.95 -12.27 10.42
N LYS A 111 -1.83 -12.49 9.48
CA LYS A 111 -1.71 -12.03 8.08
C LYS A 111 -3.03 -11.48 7.59
N VAL A 112 -2.94 -10.47 6.73
CA VAL A 112 -4.08 -9.88 6.01
C VAL A 112 -3.77 -9.87 4.53
N SER A 113 -4.75 -10.20 3.67
CA SER A 113 -4.53 -10.17 2.23
C SER A 113 -4.48 -8.73 1.71
N LEU A 114 -3.69 -8.48 0.66
CA LEU A 114 -3.65 -7.17 0.00
C LEU A 114 -5.01 -6.81 -0.62
N SER A 115 -5.78 -7.81 -1.09
CA SER A 115 -7.12 -7.59 -1.63
C SER A 115 -8.09 -7.06 -0.57
N ASP A 116 -8.06 -7.65 0.64
CA ASP A 116 -8.91 -7.18 1.75
C ASP A 116 -8.52 -5.77 2.20
N LEU A 117 -7.20 -5.50 2.30
CA LEU A 117 -6.72 -4.15 2.63
C LEU A 117 -7.11 -3.11 1.58
N ASN A 118 -7.02 -3.44 0.29
CA ASN A 118 -7.45 -2.56 -0.78
C ASN A 118 -8.96 -2.26 -0.72
N ASN A 119 -9.78 -3.24 -0.35
CA ASN A 119 -11.22 -3.03 -0.18
C ASN A 119 -11.50 -2.10 1.02
N LEU A 120 -10.90 -2.36 2.18
CA LEU A 120 -11.02 -1.51 3.36
C LEU A 120 -10.54 -0.07 3.11
N GLN A 121 -9.49 0.11 2.30
CA GLN A 121 -9.00 1.43 1.90
C GLN A 121 -9.98 2.15 0.98
N LYS A 122 -10.60 1.45 0.01
CA LYS A 122 -11.63 2.01 -0.86
C LYS A 122 -12.89 2.40 -0.08
N GLU A 123 -13.23 1.66 0.95
CA GLU A 123 -14.34 1.94 1.87
C GLU A 123 -14.01 3.08 2.85
N GLY A 124 -12.77 3.56 2.88
CA GLY A 124 -12.33 4.63 3.77
C GLY A 124 -12.18 4.19 5.23
N VAL A 125 -12.10 2.89 5.51
CA VAL A 125 -11.93 2.33 6.85
C VAL A 125 -10.48 2.44 7.32
N ILE A 126 -9.52 2.29 6.39
CA ILE A 126 -8.09 2.36 6.66
C ILE A 126 -7.36 3.24 5.65
N LYS A 127 -6.14 3.65 6.01
CA LYS A 127 -5.14 4.20 5.08
C LYS A 127 -3.85 3.40 5.19
N VAL A 128 -3.24 3.10 4.06
CA VAL A 128 -2.01 2.31 3.99
C VAL A 128 -0.88 3.20 3.49
N TYR A 129 0.27 3.14 4.16
CA TYR A 129 1.45 3.96 3.87
C TYR A 129 2.65 3.07 3.60
N SER A 130 3.17 3.13 2.38
CA SER A 130 4.45 2.55 2.03
C SER A 130 5.62 3.44 2.48
N SER A 131 6.84 2.93 2.41
CA SER A 131 8.04 3.72 2.68
C SER A 131 8.21 4.92 1.74
N ASP A 132 7.67 4.83 0.52
CA ASP A 132 7.73 5.90 -0.47
C ASP A 132 6.70 6.99 -0.15
N ASP A 133 5.48 6.61 0.25
CA ASP A 133 4.43 7.55 0.66
C ASP A 133 4.87 8.38 1.86
N VAL A 134 5.42 7.71 2.90
CA VAL A 134 5.90 8.41 4.10
C VAL A 134 7.03 9.39 3.75
N ALA A 135 7.98 8.97 2.91
CA ALA A 135 9.07 9.84 2.49
C ALA A 135 8.59 11.04 1.66
N GLU A 136 7.58 10.86 0.81
CA GLU A 136 7.00 11.94 0.02
C GLU A 136 6.26 12.95 0.91
N MET A 137 5.46 12.48 1.87
CA MET A 137 4.82 13.33 2.87
C MET A 137 5.85 14.17 3.63
N MET A 138 6.96 13.56 4.06
CA MET A 138 8.04 14.26 4.75
C MET A 138 8.75 15.29 3.87
N LYS A 139 9.01 14.98 2.59
CA LYS A 139 9.64 15.92 1.62
C LYS A 139 8.79 17.17 1.39
N ASN A 140 7.48 17.03 1.47
CA ASN A 140 6.52 18.13 1.29
C ASN A 140 6.18 18.86 2.61
N HIS A 141 6.78 18.46 3.72
CA HIS A 141 6.50 19.06 5.03
C HIS A 141 7.12 20.45 5.16
N PRO A 142 6.44 21.45 5.81
CA PRO A 142 6.97 22.80 5.99
C PRO A 142 8.26 22.85 6.81
N ASP A 143 8.45 21.98 7.81
CA ASP A 143 9.68 21.93 8.62
C ASP A 143 10.84 21.31 7.85
N LYS A 144 11.93 22.09 7.69
CA LYS A 144 13.15 21.66 7.01
C LYS A 144 13.84 20.45 7.67
N ARG A 145 13.70 20.29 8.99
CA ARG A 145 14.30 19.14 9.72
C ARG A 145 13.62 17.85 9.32
N ILE A 146 12.28 17.86 9.21
CA ILE A 146 11.50 16.70 8.75
C ILE A 146 11.86 16.36 7.31
N ARG A 147 11.93 17.35 6.41
CA ARG A 147 12.34 17.10 5.01
C ARG A 147 13.72 16.45 4.88
N LYS A 148 14.69 16.88 5.68
CA LYS A 148 16.05 16.32 5.64
C LYS A 148 16.09 14.86 6.06
N ASP A 149 15.19 14.43 6.95
CA ASP A 149 15.17 13.07 7.49
C ASP A 149 14.35 12.08 6.65
N ALA A 150 13.67 12.56 5.61
CA ALA A 150 12.78 11.73 4.78
C ALA A 150 13.47 10.46 4.22
N ASN A 151 14.71 10.58 3.76
CA ASN A 151 15.45 9.44 3.23
C ASN A 151 15.85 8.44 4.32
N ASN A 152 16.17 8.91 5.52
CA ASN A 152 16.52 8.04 6.65
C ASN A 152 15.30 7.21 7.07
N VAL A 153 14.14 7.84 7.27
CA VAL A 153 12.88 7.13 7.60
C VAL A 153 12.53 6.11 6.52
N LYS A 154 12.63 6.47 5.25
CA LYS A 154 12.42 5.53 4.12
C LYS A 154 13.34 4.32 4.22
N GLN A 155 14.63 4.52 4.51
CA GLN A 155 15.58 3.41 4.63
C GLN A 155 15.28 2.50 5.83
N ILE A 156 14.85 3.07 6.97
CA ILE A 156 14.43 2.30 8.14
C ILE A 156 13.24 1.38 7.77
N MET A 157 12.19 1.93 7.16
CA MET A 157 11.03 1.15 6.73
C MET A 157 11.41 0.06 5.73
N LYS A 158 12.24 0.38 4.71
CA LYS A 158 12.71 -0.62 3.73
C LYS A 158 13.52 -1.73 4.37
N LYS A 159 14.43 -1.41 5.29
CA LYS A 159 15.23 -2.40 6.03
C LYS A 159 14.37 -3.35 6.85
N ASN A 160 13.26 -2.86 7.39
CA ASN A 160 12.31 -3.64 8.17
C ASN A 160 11.23 -4.32 7.32
N ASN A 161 11.17 -4.05 6.01
CA ASN A 161 10.05 -4.40 5.14
C ASN A 161 8.71 -3.91 5.69
N GLU A 162 8.68 -2.71 6.25
CA GLU A 162 7.57 -2.17 7.02
C GLU A 162 6.59 -1.41 6.15
N VAL A 163 5.30 -1.66 6.40
CA VAL A 163 4.15 -0.92 5.88
C VAL A 163 3.33 -0.48 7.08
N LEU A 164 2.88 0.77 7.09
CA LEU A 164 2.05 1.30 8.16
C LEU A 164 0.58 1.35 7.74
N ILE A 165 -0.30 1.02 8.67
CA ILE A 165 -1.75 1.10 8.49
C ILE A 165 -2.31 2.01 9.58
N GLU A 166 -3.03 3.05 9.16
CA GLU A 166 -3.87 3.90 10.00
C GLU A 166 -5.31 3.41 9.85
N GLY A 167 -6.01 3.18 10.93
CA GLY A 167 -7.36 2.64 10.95
C GLY A 167 -7.44 1.27 11.62
N GLU A 168 -8.65 0.80 11.82
CA GLU A 168 -8.94 -0.49 12.45
C GLU A 168 -9.21 -1.56 11.39
N ILE A 169 -8.44 -2.65 11.44
CA ILE A 169 -8.62 -3.82 10.57
C ILE A 169 -9.56 -4.78 11.29
N PRO A 170 -10.74 -5.09 10.72
CA PRO A 170 -11.69 -6.03 11.32
C PRO A 170 -11.11 -7.43 11.47
N GLU A 171 -11.48 -8.13 12.53
CA GLU A 171 -11.08 -9.53 12.78
C GLU A 171 -11.41 -10.45 11.60
N SER A 172 -12.53 -10.21 10.92
CA SER A 172 -13.02 -11.04 9.81
C SER A 172 -12.03 -11.19 8.64
N VAL A 173 -11.10 -10.22 8.47
CA VAL A 173 -10.07 -10.26 7.40
C VAL A 173 -8.70 -10.69 7.90
N ILE A 174 -8.54 -10.84 9.22
CA ILE A 174 -7.27 -11.24 9.84
C ILE A 174 -7.22 -12.77 9.91
N LYS A 175 -6.17 -13.35 9.36
CA LYS A 175 -5.90 -14.79 9.40
C LYS A 175 -4.71 -15.06 10.29
N CYS A 176 -4.92 -15.80 11.38
CA CYS A 176 -3.81 -16.28 12.21
C CYS A 176 -3.07 -17.39 11.47
N GLY A 177 -1.75 -17.26 11.36
CA GLY A 177 -0.89 -18.34 10.86
C GLY A 177 -0.69 -19.35 11.98
N LYS A 178 -1.31 -20.53 11.87
CA LYS A 178 -0.86 -21.73 12.57
C LYS A 178 0.36 -22.30 11.88
#